data_4c4dced2152f12e6b226520c3935ecec
#
_entry.id   4c4dced2152f12e6b226520c3935ecec
#
_cell.length_a   1.000
_cell.length_b   1.000
_cell.length_c   1.000
_cell.angle_alpha   90.00
_cell.angle_beta   90.00
_cell.angle_gamma   90.00
#
_symmetry.space_group_name_H-M   'P 1'
#
loop_
_entity.id
_entity.type
_entity.pdbx_description
1 polymer ?
#
loop_
_entity_poly.entity_id
_entity_poly.type
_entity_poly.pdbx_seq_one_letter_code
_entity_poly.pdbx_strand_id
1 'polypeptide(L)'
;GLYFNGDSTCIGLFGSSEADGNIKNVGVVDSYFKGNNFVGGVCGRNDGTITNCYNAGNLTAIESAATIGGICGYNGGTIANCYNTGTVTATGSVASVGGVCGYSASPISNCYNIGTVTATGSDADISGICGYNFGPVTNCYYLADTEDENGGKTTAQFASGEVAYLLSQGCTICTIDEVTYDGTIWGQTIGTDNYPTLGGAKVYKNAIYNGCEGKPGEPVSYEYSNTEKNTYGEHPDADNDGKCDDCGQYIDGIGAKLAGYSLSLTGNIGVNFYMELTDDIVNDESAYMNFTLPNGTTSKVYVSGTHEDGSTATTDTTVKDGVTYYVFTCEVAAKEMTSDIKAQMIGNNGEKTGKVYTYTVKEYADYILSHMSAEESDISKATIQLVKGMLNYGGAAQKYFGYKTDKLASDGLTLTGTVFNDTSIINNITNEANKAFVKCANAKVTFKSAYLSLNSTTDLCVSVQFADDVTVKEDMFAIWCNTDQISKDQYEVTKVNEENCYKITLHGVKASQLNEKYAFYVELSDTEYAELAYGTNSYAYTVMSSACDNINNIESLREVVKALYAYGSCAQEYEYYKNDGNN
;
A
#
# COMPACT_ATOMS: atom_id res chain seq x y z
N GLY A 1 -18.08 43.56 1.70
CA GLY A 1 -19.50 43.46 1.37
C GLY A 1 -20.12 44.77 0.94
N LEU A 2 -21.24 44.69 0.27
CA LEU A 2 -22.04 45.81 -0.17
C LEU A 2 -23.22 46.03 0.81
N TYR A 3 -23.56 47.29 1.04
CA TYR A 3 -24.74 47.65 1.85
C TYR A 3 -25.64 48.58 1.06
N PHE A 4 -26.87 48.14 0.81
CA PHE A 4 -27.91 48.96 0.20
C PHE A 4 -29.19 48.91 1.04
N ASN A 5 -29.73 50.06 1.39
CA ASN A 5 -31.01 50.19 2.10
C ASN A 5 -31.75 51.37 1.51
N GLY A 6 -32.75 51.17 0.67
CA GLY A 6 -33.46 52.20 -0.03
C GLY A 6 -34.81 51.74 -0.60
N ASP A 7 -35.57 52.67 -1.17
CA ASP A 7 -36.93 52.48 -1.67
C ASP A 7 -37.00 52.13 -3.16
N SER A 8 -35.87 51.68 -3.77
CA SER A 8 -35.84 51.27 -5.18
C SER A 8 -36.61 49.97 -5.41
N THR A 9 -37.21 49.86 -6.60
CA THR A 9 -38.01 48.70 -7.00
C THR A 9 -37.21 47.48 -7.42
N CYS A 10 -36.03 47.69 -8.04
CA CYS A 10 -35.15 46.59 -8.49
C CYS A 10 -33.82 46.70 -7.79
N ILE A 11 -33.55 45.81 -6.87
CA ILE A 11 -32.35 45.77 -6.02
C ILE A 11 -31.61 44.45 -6.16
N GLY A 12 -30.29 44.56 -6.32
CA GLY A 12 -29.32 43.45 -6.37
C GLY A 12 -27.95 44.05 -6.66
N LEU A 13 -26.96 43.20 -6.84
CA LEU A 13 -25.67 43.66 -7.40
C LEU A 13 -25.91 44.34 -8.76
N PHE A 14 -26.83 43.77 -9.54
CA PHE A 14 -27.41 44.37 -10.74
C PHE A 14 -28.89 44.68 -10.47
N GLY A 15 -29.36 45.91 -10.77
CA GLY A 15 -30.75 46.27 -10.61
C GLY A 15 -31.66 45.49 -11.59
N SER A 16 -31.31 45.51 -12.89
CA SER A 16 -31.96 44.77 -13.95
C SER A 16 -31.00 44.34 -15.05
N SER A 17 -31.36 43.23 -15.75
CA SER A 17 -30.71 42.84 -17.00
C SER A 17 -31.73 42.77 -18.14
N GLU A 18 -31.28 43.18 -19.35
CA GLU A 18 -32.07 43.10 -20.59
C GLU A 18 -32.05 41.69 -21.19
N ALA A 19 -32.87 41.47 -22.24
CA ALA A 19 -33.02 40.14 -22.85
C ALA A 19 -31.76 39.51 -23.42
N ASP A 20 -30.76 40.29 -23.82
CA ASP A 20 -29.43 39.88 -24.27
C ASP A 20 -28.36 39.98 -23.15
N GLY A 21 -28.78 40.39 -21.95
CA GLY A 21 -27.90 40.46 -20.77
C GLY A 21 -27.41 39.12 -20.30
N ASN A 22 -26.13 39.02 -20.02
CA ASN A 22 -25.51 37.79 -19.51
C ASN A 22 -24.73 38.07 -18.22
N ILE A 23 -25.24 37.60 -17.09
CA ILE A 23 -24.61 37.70 -15.77
C ILE A 23 -24.06 36.32 -15.44
N LYS A 24 -22.73 36.18 -15.37
CA LYS A 24 -22.09 34.89 -15.10
C LYS A 24 -20.90 34.97 -14.18
N ASN A 25 -20.65 33.89 -13.42
CA ASN A 25 -19.47 33.72 -12.57
C ASN A 25 -19.34 34.81 -11.50
N VAL A 26 -20.46 35.22 -10.89
CA VAL A 26 -20.53 36.29 -9.89
C VAL A 26 -20.94 35.73 -8.53
N GLY A 27 -20.20 36.10 -7.50
CA GLY A 27 -20.52 35.82 -6.11
C GLY A 27 -20.78 37.08 -5.29
N VAL A 28 -21.89 37.12 -4.56
CA VAL A 28 -22.22 38.20 -3.61
C VAL A 28 -21.99 37.67 -2.20
N VAL A 29 -21.04 38.29 -1.47
CA VAL A 29 -20.66 37.84 -0.11
C VAL A 29 -20.69 39.04 0.86
N ASP A 30 -20.95 38.75 2.14
CA ASP A 30 -20.93 39.72 3.23
C ASP A 30 -21.76 40.99 2.94
N SER A 31 -22.83 40.85 2.17
CA SER A 31 -23.63 41.98 1.66
C SER A 31 -25.02 41.99 2.27
N TYR A 32 -25.61 43.18 2.31
CA TYR A 32 -27.01 43.37 2.74
C TYR A 32 -27.73 44.26 1.74
N PHE A 33 -28.81 43.73 1.15
CA PHE A 33 -29.67 44.48 0.26
C PHE A 33 -31.11 44.55 0.83
N LYS A 34 -31.64 45.74 0.95
CA LYS A 34 -33.02 45.99 1.34
C LYS A 34 -33.68 46.89 0.32
N GLY A 35 -34.82 46.48 -0.18
CA GLY A 35 -35.61 47.23 -1.17
C GLY A 35 -37.11 47.02 -1.05
N ASN A 36 -37.84 47.63 -1.97
CA ASN A 36 -39.31 47.60 -1.94
C ASN A 36 -39.84 46.34 -2.61
N ASN A 37 -39.58 46.12 -3.90
CA ASN A 37 -40.30 45.07 -4.67
C ASN A 37 -39.36 43.97 -5.19
N PHE A 38 -38.65 44.12 -6.31
CA PHE A 38 -37.82 43.07 -6.89
C PHE A 38 -36.44 43.08 -6.22
N VAL A 39 -36.23 42.16 -5.29
CA VAL A 39 -34.96 42.06 -4.55
C VAL A 39 -34.28 40.72 -4.81
N GLY A 40 -33.04 40.78 -5.31
CA GLY A 40 -32.20 39.61 -5.52
C GLY A 40 -30.76 39.85 -5.10
N GLY A 41 -30.03 38.87 -4.69
CA GLY A 41 -28.63 39.03 -4.34
C GLY A 41 -27.78 39.35 -5.57
N VAL A 42 -28.04 38.72 -6.69
CA VAL A 42 -27.35 38.94 -7.96
C VAL A 42 -28.10 39.99 -8.79
N CYS A 43 -29.40 39.81 -9.02
CA CYS A 43 -30.17 40.71 -9.88
C CYS A 43 -31.56 40.94 -9.32
N GLY A 44 -32.04 42.18 -9.34
CA GLY A 44 -33.41 42.49 -8.96
C GLY A 44 -34.41 41.98 -9.97
N ARG A 45 -34.25 42.28 -11.27
CA ARG A 45 -35.04 41.81 -12.40
C ARG A 45 -34.16 41.27 -13.51
N ASN A 46 -34.40 40.04 -13.91
CA ASN A 46 -33.65 39.38 -15.01
C ASN A 46 -34.59 39.12 -16.21
N ASP A 47 -34.29 39.71 -17.35
CA ASP A 47 -34.91 39.35 -18.65
C ASP A 47 -33.93 38.59 -19.58
N GLY A 48 -32.64 38.46 -19.17
CA GLY A 48 -31.56 37.78 -19.86
C GLY A 48 -31.16 36.44 -19.23
N THR A 49 -29.87 36.21 -19.02
CA THR A 49 -29.34 34.95 -18.48
C THR A 49 -28.50 35.20 -17.24
N ILE A 50 -28.76 34.42 -16.16
CA ILE A 50 -27.92 34.38 -14.95
C ILE A 50 -27.38 32.97 -14.81
N THR A 51 -26.05 32.79 -14.83
CA THR A 51 -25.44 31.47 -14.71
C THR A 51 -24.21 31.46 -13.80
N ASN A 52 -24.00 30.31 -13.11
CA ASN A 52 -22.81 30.09 -12.28
C ASN A 52 -22.62 31.21 -11.21
N CYS A 53 -23.69 31.70 -10.64
CA CYS A 53 -23.69 32.78 -9.68
C CYS A 53 -24.12 32.31 -8.29
N TYR A 54 -23.71 33.03 -7.26
CA TYR A 54 -24.17 32.72 -5.92
C TYR A 54 -24.37 33.96 -5.05
N ASN A 55 -25.22 33.80 -4.03
CA ASN A 55 -25.42 34.79 -2.98
C ASN A 55 -25.19 34.18 -1.59
N ALA A 56 -24.35 34.82 -0.81
CA ALA A 56 -24.17 34.60 0.62
C ALA A 56 -24.47 35.87 1.46
N GLY A 57 -25.08 36.88 0.83
CA GLY A 57 -25.56 38.10 1.48
C GLY A 57 -27.00 37.98 1.99
N ASN A 58 -27.39 38.88 2.89
CA ASN A 58 -28.73 38.92 3.47
C ASN A 58 -29.64 39.89 2.70
N LEU A 59 -30.85 39.45 2.42
CA LEU A 59 -31.80 40.18 1.59
C LEU A 59 -33.09 40.46 2.36
N THR A 60 -33.67 41.66 2.15
CA THR A 60 -34.96 42.04 2.75
C THR A 60 -35.81 42.80 1.74
N ALA A 61 -37.06 42.39 1.57
CA ALA A 61 -38.07 43.12 0.79
C ALA A 61 -39.22 43.56 1.71
N ILE A 62 -39.77 44.79 1.48
CA ILE A 62 -40.69 45.41 2.43
C ILE A 62 -42.08 45.74 1.86
N GLU A 63 -42.26 45.76 0.54
CA GLU A 63 -43.59 45.99 -0.05
C GLU A 63 -44.57 44.81 0.13
N SER A 64 -45.86 45.12 0.14
CA SER A 64 -46.89 44.10 0.33
C SER A 64 -46.86 42.97 -0.70
N ALA A 65 -46.62 43.29 -1.97
CA ALA A 65 -46.55 42.35 -3.06
C ALA A 65 -45.09 42.19 -3.58
N ALA A 66 -44.09 42.24 -2.70
CA ALA A 66 -42.70 42.11 -3.07
C ALA A 66 -42.37 40.72 -3.61
N THR A 67 -41.44 40.66 -4.57
CA THR A 67 -40.84 39.41 -5.03
C THR A 67 -39.35 39.43 -4.67
N ILE A 68 -38.94 38.44 -3.90
CA ILE A 68 -37.58 38.37 -3.40
C ILE A 68 -37.01 36.98 -3.54
N GLY A 69 -35.80 36.85 -4.07
CA GLY A 69 -35.09 35.59 -4.18
C GLY A 69 -33.57 35.73 -3.94
N GLY A 70 -32.96 34.68 -3.45
CA GLY A 70 -31.55 34.68 -3.13
C GLY A 70 -30.65 35.10 -4.31
N ILE A 71 -31.03 34.71 -5.52
CA ILE A 71 -30.33 35.10 -6.76
C ILE A 71 -31.05 36.23 -7.46
N CYS A 72 -32.37 36.09 -7.69
CA CYS A 72 -33.13 37.04 -8.48
C CYS A 72 -34.50 37.33 -7.87
N GLY A 73 -34.95 38.60 -7.86
CA GLY A 73 -36.30 38.95 -7.45
C GLY A 73 -37.34 38.47 -8.46
N TYR A 74 -37.27 38.96 -9.69
CA TYR A 74 -38.14 38.63 -10.83
C TYR A 74 -37.32 38.05 -11.99
N ASN A 75 -37.71 36.88 -12.49
CA ASN A 75 -37.06 36.22 -13.62
C ASN A 75 -37.98 36.08 -14.82
N GLY A 76 -37.72 36.84 -15.90
CA GLY A 76 -38.32 36.70 -17.22
C GLY A 76 -37.37 35.99 -18.22
N GLY A 77 -36.13 35.74 -17.85
CA GLY A 77 -35.09 35.05 -18.64
C GLY A 77 -34.71 33.70 -18.05
N THR A 78 -33.44 33.34 -18.05
CA THR A 78 -32.97 32.02 -17.56
C THR A 78 -32.11 32.17 -16.32
N ILE A 79 -32.29 31.27 -15.33
CA ILE A 79 -31.39 31.09 -14.18
C ILE A 79 -30.90 29.64 -14.18
N ALA A 80 -29.58 29.45 -14.20
CA ALA A 80 -28.98 28.11 -14.16
C ALA A 80 -27.69 28.05 -13.34
N ASN A 81 -27.42 26.91 -12.72
CA ASN A 81 -26.19 26.66 -11.98
C ASN A 81 -25.90 27.70 -10.91
N CYS A 82 -26.90 28.12 -10.16
CA CYS A 82 -26.79 29.17 -9.13
C CYS A 82 -27.14 28.61 -7.74
N TYR A 83 -26.57 29.25 -6.71
CA TYR A 83 -26.93 28.86 -5.35
C TYR A 83 -27.03 30.03 -4.39
N ASN A 84 -27.86 29.85 -3.35
CA ASN A 84 -28.00 30.79 -2.26
C ASN A 84 -27.66 30.16 -0.91
N THR A 85 -26.84 30.84 -0.15
CA THR A 85 -26.54 30.51 1.26
C THR A 85 -26.98 31.62 2.22
N GLY A 86 -27.36 32.77 1.68
CA GLY A 86 -27.76 33.95 2.44
C GLY A 86 -29.22 33.90 2.89
N THR A 87 -29.58 34.73 3.86
CA THR A 87 -30.96 34.83 4.36
C THR A 87 -31.85 35.67 3.41
N VAL A 88 -33.04 35.19 3.12
CA VAL A 88 -34.06 35.88 2.29
C VAL A 88 -35.29 36.17 3.16
N THR A 89 -35.61 37.44 3.35
CA THR A 89 -36.71 37.86 4.24
C THR A 89 -37.67 38.81 3.54
N ALA A 90 -38.98 38.54 3.56
CA ALA A 90 -40.00 39.47 3.16
C ALA A 90 -40.85 39.91 4.36
N THR A 91 -41.27 41.17 4.38
CA THR A 91 -42.20 41.69 5.40
C THR A 91 -43.57 42.04 4.84
N GLY A 92 -43.74 41.91 3.52
CA GLY A 92 -44.99 42.17 2.81
C GLY A 92 -46.06 41.09 3.02
N SER A 93 -47.35 41.46 2.97
CA SER A 93 -48.46 40.58 3.29
C SER A 93 -48.72 39.49 2.24
N VAL A 94 -48.43 39.74 0.95
CA VAL A 94 -48.64 38.83 -0.20
C VAL A 94 -47.38 38.67 -1.03
N ALA A 95 -46.24 38.60 -0.36
CA ALA A 95 -44.92 38.51 -1.01
C ALA A 95 -44.67 37.14 -1.62
N SER A 96 -43.95 37.09 -2.75
CA SER A 96 -43.42 35.86 -3.32
C SER A 96 -41.92 35.72 -2.96
N VAL A 97 -41.62 34.71 -2.17
CA VAL A 97 -40.30 34.55 -1.50
C VAL A 97 -39.66 33.21 -1.86
N GLY A 98 -38.55 33.23 -2.56
CA GLY A 98 -37.87 32.01 -2.93
C GLY A 98 -36.38 32.01 -2.54
N GLY A 99 -35.88 30.85 -2.23
CA GLY A 99 -34.44 30.70 -1.90
C GLY A 99 -33.52 31.04 -3.07
N VAL A 100 -33.98 30.85 -4.32
CA VAL A 100 -33.28 31.23 -5.55
C VAL A 100 -33.97 32.40 -6.23
N CYS A 101 -35.28 32.32 -6.46
CA CYS A 101 -36.02 33.35 -7.19
C CYS A 101 -37.34 33.65 -6.51
N GLY A 102 -37.75 34.94 -6.43
CA GLY A 102 -39.05 35.32 -5.89
C GLY A 102 -40.19 34.93 -6.80
N TYR A 103 -40.14 35.41 -8.05
CA TYR A 103 -41.13 35.11 -9.10
C TYR A 103 -40.41 34.72 -10.39
N SER A 104 -40.80 33.62 -11.03
CA SER A 104 -40.24 33.19 -12.30
C SER A 104 -41.32 32.91 -13.35
N ALA A 105 -41.21 33.59 -14.50
CA ALA A 105 -41.99 33.28 -15.72
C ALA A 105 -41.23 32.33 -16.67
N SER A 106 -39.98 32.00 -16.37
CA SER A 106 -39.02 31.34 -17.25
C SER A 106 -38.22 30.25 -16.51
N PRO A 107 -37.37 29.45 -17.20
CA PRO A 107 -36.73 28.30 -16.58
C PRO A 107 -35.76 28.65 -15.45
N ILE A 108 -35.78 27.82 -14.40
CA ILE A 108 -34.74 27.74 -13.35
C ILE A 108 -34.23 26.31 -13.34
N SER A 109 -32.89 26.11 -13.46
CA SER A 109 -32.31 24.77 -13.52
C SER A 109 -30.99 24.66 -12.75
N ASN A 110 -30.72 23.46 -12.23
CA ASN A 110 -29.44 23.09 -11.58
C ASN A 110 -29.04 24.08 -10.47
N CYS A 111 -29.97 24.48 -9.65
CA CYS A 111 -29.78 25.46 -8.58
C CYS A 111 -30.01 24.83 -7.20
N TYR A 112 -29.39 25.40 -6.17
CA TYR A 112 -29.75 25.01 -4.83
C TYR A 112 -29.82 26.20 -3.84
N ASN A 113 -30.54 25.98 -2.74
CA ASN A 113 -30.61 26.91 -1.63
C ASN A 113 -30.42 26.22 -0.28
N ILE A 114 -29.50 26.74 0.52
CA ILE A 114 -29.35 26.36 1.93
C ILE A 114 -29.57 27.54 2.88
N GLY A 115 -29.86 28.72 2.32
CA GLY A 115 -30.17 29.90 3.08
C GLY A 115 -31.59 29.86 3.67
N THR A 116 -31.79 30.51 4.78
CA THR A 116 -33.12 30.63 5.42
C THR A 116 -34.05 31.53 4.60
N VAL A 117 -35.23 31.05 4.31
CA VAL A 117 -36.29 31.78 3.59
C VAL A 117 -37.45 32.06 4.54
N THR A 118 -37.80 33.33 4.74
CA THR A 118 -38.86 33.74 5.67
C THR A 118 -39.76 34.84 5.12
N ALA A 119 -41.01 34.80 5.49
CA ALA A 119 -41.95 35.92 5.32
C ALA A 119 -42.79 36.13 6.59
N THR A 120 -43.20 37.38 6.83
CA THR A 120 -44.08 37.72 7.95
C THR A 120 -45.56 37.89 7.51
N GLY A 121 -45.80 37.94 6.20
CA GLY A 121 -47.17 38.06 5.63
C GLY A 121 -47.93 36.74 5.68
N SER A 122 -49.22 36.79 6.01
CA SER A 122 -50.08 35.60 6.10
C SER A 122 -50.36 34.93 4.76
N ASP A 123 -50.32 35.70 3.67
CA ASP A 123 -50.63 35.26 2.31
C ASP A 123 -49.40 35.25 1.40
N ALA A 124 -48.22 35.13 2.00
CA ALA A 124 -46.96 35.06 1.26
C ALA A 124 -46.71 33.64 0.70
N ASP A 125 -46.33 33.57 -0.57
CA ASP A 125 -45.88 32.33 -1.23
C ASP A 125 -44.40 32.11 -0.90
N ILE A 126 -44.09 31.09 -0.10
CA ILE A 126 -42.73 30.79 0.35
C ILE A 126 -42.28 29.45 -0.22
N SER A 127 -41.10 29.40 -0.82
CA SER A 127 -40.50 28.18 -1.35
C SER A 127 -39.01 28.15 -1.14
N GLY A 128 -38.48 26.94 -0.98
CA GLY A 128 -37.03 26.74 -0.93
C GLY A 128 -36.30 27.16 -2.20
N ILE A 129 -36.98 27.15 -3.38
CA ILE A 129 -36.39 27.54 -4.68
C ILE A 129 -37.08 28.77 -5.26
N CYS A 130 -38.37 28.71 -5.60
CA CYS A 130 -39.06 29.79 -6.26
C CYS A 130 -40.43 30.04 -5.61
N GLY A 131 -40.69 31.27 -5.12
CA GLY A 131 -41.90 31.63 -4.40
C GLY A 131 -43.14 31.46 -5.26
N TYR A 132 -43.16 32.09 -6.43
CA TYR A 132 -44.27 31.95 -7.39
C TYR A 132 -43.72 31.63 -8.79
N ASN A 133 -44.19 30.54 -9.38
CA ASN A 133 -43.55 29.97 -10.54
C ASN A 133 -44.51 29.64 -11.68
N PHE A 134 -44.24 30.15 -12.91
CA PHE A 134 -44.88 29.76 -14.16
C PHE A 134 -43.94 29.01 -15.13
N GLY A 135 -42.62 29.13 -14.96
CA GLY A 135 -41.65 28.44 -15.75
C GLY A 135 -41.30 27.08 -15.18
N PRO A 136 -40.59 26.21 -15.93
CA PRO A 136 -40.10 24.94 -15.38
C PRO A 136 -38.96 25.18 -14.34
N VAL A 137 -39.10 24.50 -13.19
CA VAL A 137 -38.02 24.36 -12.18
C VAL A 137 -37.50 22.94 -12.25
N THR A 138 -36.26 22.73 -12.66
CA THR A 138 -35.72 21.42 -12.90
C THR A 138 -34.38 21.23 -12.23
N ASN A 139 -34.15 20.06 -11.64
CA ASN A 139 -32.90 19.71 -10.96
C ASN A 139 -32.45 20.78 -9.94
N CYS A 140 -33.39 21.24 -9.12
CA CYS A 140 -33.14 22.25 -8.08
C CYS A 140 -33.43 21.68 -6.70
N TYR A 141 -32.61 22.03 -5.72
CA TYR A 141 -32.65 21.43 -4.38
C TYR A 141 -32.59 22.49 -3.29
N TYR A 142 -33.19 22.21 -2.14
CA TYR A 142 -33.07 23.11 -0.98
C TYR A 142 -32.91 22.32 0.32
N LEU A 143 -32.28 22.97 1.30
CA LEU A 143 -32.10 22.37 2.62
C LEU A 143 -33.44 22.29 3.37
N ALA A 144 -33.81 21.09 3.79
CA ALA A 144 -35.02 20.77 4.54
C ALA A 144 -34.73 19.77 5.66
N ASP A 145 -35.62 19.67 6.65
CA ASP A 145 -35.49 18.68 7.73
C ASP A 145 -35.71 17.25 7.22
N THR A 146 -36.52 17.10 6.17
CA THR A 146 -36.83 15.81 5.52
C THR A 146 -36.82 15.98 4.00
N GLU A 147 -36.50 14.89 3.28
CA GLU A 147 -36.63 14.86 1.83
C GLU A 147 -38.11 14.99 1.40
N ASP A 148 -38.34 15.76 0.34
CA ASP A 148 -39.65 15.94 -0.26
C ASP A 148 -39.62 15.92 -1.80
N GLU A 149 -40.82 15.79 -2.43
CA GLU A 149 -40.96 15.73 -3.89
C GLU A 149 -40.64 17.06 -4.60
N ASN A 150 -40.59 18.18 -3.85
CA ASN A 150 -40.31 19.52 -4.39
C ASN A 150 -38.80 19.87 -4.40
N GLY A 151 -37.92 18.91 -4.04
CA GLY A 151 -36.49 19.08 -4.03
C GLY A 151 -35.88 19.36 -2.66
N GLY A 152 -36.63 19.19 -1.58
CA GLY A 152 -36.12 19.24 -0.21
C GLY A 152 -35.11 18.11 0.03
N LYS A 153 -33.95 18.45 0.54
CA LYS A 153 -32.87 17.51 0.89
C LYS A 153 -32.31 17.80 2.27
N THR A 154 -32.02 16.74 3.00
CA THR A 154 -31.49 16.85 4.37
C THR A 154 -30.04 17.30 4.41
N THR A 155 -29.59 17.78 5.56
CA THR A 155 -28.16 18.10 5.78
C THR A 155 -27.24 16.91 5.48
N ALA A 156 -27.66 15.69 5.81
CA ALA A 156 -26.90 14.47 5.52
C ALA A 156 -26.77 14.21 4.01
N GLN A 157 -27.85 14.42 3.23
CA GLN A 157 -27.82 14.26 1.77
C GLN A 157 -26.95 15.33 1.09
N PHE A 158 -26.94 16.55 1.59
CA PHE A 158 -26.00 17.58 1.12
C PHE A 158 -24.55 17.18 1.44
N ALA A 159 -24.27 16.81 2.68
CA ALA A 159 -22.91 16.48 3.12
C ALA A 159 -22.35 15.19 2.48
N SER A 160 -23.20 14.23 2.12
CA SER A 160 -22.80 12.97 1.48
C SER A 160 -22.32 13.13 0.03
N GLY A 161 -22.63 14.26 -0.63
CA GLY A 161 -22.38 14.47 -2.06
C GLY A 161 -23.54 14.09 -2.97
N GLU A 162 -24.65 13.57 -2.45
CA GLU A 162 -25.83 13.23 -3.25
C GLU A 162 -26.31 14.41 -4.07
N VAL A 163 -26.46 15.58 -3.44
CA VAL A 163 -26.95 16.79 -4.13
C VAL A 163 -25.96 17.27 -5.18
N ALA A 164 -24.66 17.21 -4.93
CA ALA A 164 -23.63 17.54 -5.92
C ALA A 164 -23.70 16.61 -7.13
N TYR A 165 -23.86 15.31 -6.89
CA TYR A 165 -24.05 14.32 -7.96
C TYR A 165 -25.31 14.62 -8.78
N LEU A 166 -26.46 14.84 -8.13
CA LEU A 166 -27.74 15.12 -8.79
C LEU A 166 -27.65 16.41 -9.64
N LEU A 167 -27.09 17.48 -9.10
CA LEU A 167 -26.86 18.72 -9.85
C LEU A 167 -25.97 18.50 -11.07
N SER A 168 -24.93 17.67 -10.96
CA SER A 168 -24.03 17.34 -12.07
C SER A 168 -24.73 16.59 -13.21
N GLN A 169 -25.76 15.78 -12.91
CA GLN A 169 -26.52 15.03 -13.93
C GLN A 169 -27.43 15.92 -14.78
N GLY A 170 -27.88 17.05 -14.25
CA GLY A 170 -28.72 18.01 -14.99
C GLY A 170 -27.97 18.84 -16.02
N CYS A 171 -26.65 18.82 -15.99
CA CYS A 171 -25.79 19.62 -16.87
C CYS A 171 -25.10 18.73 -17.93
N THR A 172 -25.89 18.19 -18.86
CA THR A 172 -25.35 17.53 -20.05
C THR A 172 -24.92 18.58 -21.07
N ILE A 173 -23.62 18.87 -21.12
CA ILE A 173 -22.97 19.76 -22.10
C ILE A 173 -23.52 21.19 -22.08
N CYS A 174 -22.95 22.03 -21.26
CA CYS A 174 -23.15 23.48 -21.33
C CYS A 174 -22.01 24.09 -22.17
N THR A 175 -22.32 24.61 -23.35
CA THR A 175 -21.38 25.44 -24.13
C THR A 175 -21.55 26.89 -23.72
N ILE A 176 -20.60 27.45 -23.01
CA ILE A 176 -20.55 28.88 -22.68
C ILE A 176 -19.31 29.46 -23.37
N ASP A 177 -19.51 30.43 -24.25
CA ASP A 177 -18.45 31.12 -25.00
C ASP A 177 -17.52 30.14 -25.77
N GLU A 178 -18.09 29.20 -26.53
CA GLU A 178 -17.37 28.17 -27.31
C GLU A 178 -16.59 27.13 -26.46
N VAL A 179 -16.64 27.18 -25.13
CA VAL A 179 -16.04 26.19 -24.25
C VAL A 179 -17.10 25.17 -23.82
N THR A 180 -16.89 23.93 -24.17
CA THR A 180 -17.75 22.81 -23.76
C THR A 180 -17.35 22.37 -22.34
N TYR A 181 -18.26 22.54 -21.38
CA TYR A 181 -18.11 22.01 -20.03
C TYR A 181 -18.82 20.64 -19.97
N ASP A 182 -18.06 19.59 -19.74
CA ASP A 182 -18.56 18.22 -19.64
C ASP A 182 -19.13 17.93 -18.24
N GLY A 183 -20.32 18.40 -17.92
CA GLY A 183 -21.03 17.97 -16.70
C GLY A 183 -20.37 18.24 -15.35
N THR A 184 -19.21 18.92 -15.29
CA THR A 184 -18.40 19.11 -14.08
C THR A 184 -18.54 20.48 -13.43
N ILE A 185 -19.60 21.23 -13.70
CA ILE A 185 -19.83 22.51 -13.05
C ILE A 185 -20.03 22.34 -11.55
N TRP A 186 -20.77 21.30 -11.14
CA TRP A 186 -21.04 20.98 -9.76
C TRP A 186 -20.16 19.84 -9.26
N GLY A 187 -19.53 20.07 -8.14
CA GLY A 187 -18.74 19.06 -7.43
C GLY A 187 -18.70 19.32 -5.95
N GLN A 188 -18.05 18.43 -5.20
CA GLN A 188 -17.91 18.51 -3.75
C GLN A 188 -16.75 17.63 -3.31
N THR A 189 -15.87 18.12 -2.44
CA THR A 189 -14.84 17.29 -1.80
C THR A 189 -15.47 16.59 -0.61
N ILE A 190 -15.82 15.31 -0.78
CA ILE A 190 -16.51 14.54 0.26
C ILE A 190 -15.66 14.43 1.52
N GLY A 191 -16.30 14.70 2.67
CA GLY A 191 -15.63 14.73 3.99
C GLY A 191 -14.99 16.08 4.34
N THR A 192 -14.91 17.04 3.39
CA THR A 192 -14.40 18.40 3.62
C THR A 192 -15.49 19.45 3.40
N ASP A 193 -16.15 19.39 2.25
CA ASP A 193 -17.23 20.32 1.91
C ASP A 193 -18.56 19.76 2.40
N ASN A 194 -19.36 20.60 3.07
CA ASN A 194 -20.72 20.22 3.50
C ASN A 194 -21.77 20.39 2.39
N TYR A 195 -21.44 21.13 1.33
CA TYR A 195 -22.36 21.53 0.26
C TYR A 195 -21.69 21.50 -1.10
N PRO A 196 -22.47 21.37 -2.21
CA PRO A 196 -21.94 21.47 -3.55
C PRO A 196 -21.23 22.81 -3.83
N THR A 197 -20.16 22.76 -4.60
CA THR A 197 -19.40 23.94 -5.03
C THR A 197 -19.30 23.99 -6.55
N LEU A 198 -19.28 25.22 -7.11
CA LEU A 198 -19.01 25.42 -8.53
C LEU A 198 -17.53 25.14 -8.82
N GLY A 199 -17.24 24.21 -9.71
CA GLY A 199 -15.89 23.76 -10.02
C GLY A 199 -15.26 22.85 -8.96
N GLY A 200 -16.05 22.27 -8.05
CA GLY A 200 -15.60 21.33 -7.03
C GLY A 200 -15.17 19.97 -7.60
N ALA A 201 -14.65 19.10 -6.72
CA ALA A 201 -14.25 17.75 -7.09
C ALA A 201 -15.46 16.93 -7.59
N LYS A 202 -15.25 16.16 -8.67
CA LYS A 202 -16.29 15.30 -9.22
C LYS A 202 -16.78 14.29 -8.18
N VAL A 203 -18.10 14.09 -8.13
CA VAL A 203 -18.73 13.11 -7.25
C VAL A 203 -19.28 11.96 -8.10
N TYR A 204 -19.00 10.74 -7.69
CA TYR A 204 -19.49 9.50 -8.28
C TYR A 204 -20.55 8.88 -7.38
N LYS A 205 -21.54 8.26 -8.00
CA LYS A 205 -22.55 7.43 -7.32
C LYS A 205 -22.13 5.97 -7.45
N ASN A 206 -21.62 5.40 -6.38
CA ASN A 206 -21.13 4.04 -6.32
C ASN A 206 -22.23 3.10 -5.82
N ALA A 207 -22.43 2.01 -6.50
CA ALA A 207 -23.41 1.00 -6.11
C ALA A 207 -22.81 0.06 -5.05
N ILE A 208 -23.65 -0.31 -4.07
CA ILE A 208 -23.35 -1.31 -3.06
C ILE A 208 -24.22 -2.53 -3.36
N TYR A 209 -23.59 -3.69 -3.49
CA TYR A 209 -24.22 -4.97 -3.79
C TYR A 209 -24.03 -5.94 -2.63
N ASN A 210 -25.02 -6.79 -2.39
CA ASN A 210 -24.89 -7.93 -1.45
C ASN A 210 -24.21 -9.13 -2.10
N GLY A 211 -24.34 -9.30 -3.41
CA GLY A 211 -23.71 -10.38 -4.14
C GLY A 211 -22.24 -10.07 -4.47
N CYS A 212 -21.46 -11.11 -4.77
CA CYS A 212 -20.09 -11.00 -5.19
C CYS A 212 -19.94 -10.28 -6.55
N GLU A 213 -18.74 -9.81 -6.88
CA GLU A 213 -18.48 -9.05 -8.10
C GLU A 213 -18.91 -9.77 -9.38
N GLY A 214 -18.72 -11.10 -9.48
CA GLY A 214 -19.12 -11.91 -10.64
C GLY A 214 -20.63 -12.15 -10.75
N LYS A 215 -21.41 -11.94 -9.66
CA LYS A 215 -22.87 -12.11 -9.61
C LYS A 215 -23.47 -11.11 -8.60
N PRO A 216 -23.41 -9.80 -8.87
CA PRO A 216 -23.76 -8.78 -7.88
C PRO A 216 -25.26 -8.71 -7.55
N GLY A 217 -26.12 -9.07 -8.47
CA GLY A 217 -27.57 -8.82 -8.35
C GLY A 217 -27.90 -7.34 -8.57
N GLU A 218 -29.04 -6.90 -8.01
CA GLU A 218 -29.42 -5.49 -8.00
C GLU A 218 -28.71 -4.75 -6.85
N PRO A 219 -28.36 -3.47 -7.03
CA PRO A 219 -27.81 -2.66 -5.95
C PRO A 219 -28.76 -2.56 -4.76
N VAL A 220 -28.27 -2.77 -3.55
CA VAL A 220 -29.06 -2.63 -2.31
C VAL A 220 -29.04 -1.20 -1.77
N SER A 221 -28.00 -0.44 -2.09
CA SER A 221 -27.87 0.98 -1.73
C SER A 221 -26.81 1.65 -2.61
N TYR A 222 -26.64 2.96 -2.40
CA TYR A 222 -25.62 3.74 -3.08
C TYR A 222 -24.86 4.58 -2.06
N GLU A 223 -23.59 4.83 -2.34
CA GLU A 223 -22.76 5.80 -1.65
C GLU A 223 -22.18 6.80 -2.65
N TYR A 224 -21.82 7.98 -2.15
CA TYR A 224 -21.22 9.03 -2.96
C TYR A 224 -19.77 9.27 -2.52
N SER A 225 -18.87 9.36 -3.46
CA SER A 225 -17.44 9.61 -3.19
C SER A 225 -16.74 10.31 -4.35
N ASN A 226 -15.51 10.76 -4.13
CA ASN A 226 -14.69 11.36 -5.20
C ASN A 226 -13.94 10.32 -6.05
N THR A 227 -14.14 9.02 -5.79
CA THR A 227 -13.55 7.91 -6.54
C THR A 227 -14.66 6.99 -7.06
N GLU A 228 -14.60 6.64 -8.33
CA GLU A 228 -15.54 5.68 -8.93
C GLU A 228 -15.17 4.25 -8.51
N LYS A 229 -15.96 3.64 -7.64
CA LYS A 229 -15.71 2.29 -7.12
C LYS A 229 -16.94 1.69 -6.48
N ASN A 230 -17.53 0.67 -7.12
CA ASN A 230 -18.61 -0.12 -6.52
C ASN A 230 -18.10 -1.00 -5.38
N THR A 231 -19.00 -1.35 -4.45
CA THR A 231 -18.74 -2.26 -3.34
C THR A 231 -19.55 -3.54 -3.55
N TYR A 232 -18.90 -4.70 -3.42
CA TYR A 232 -19.52 -6.01 -3.60
C TYR A 232 -19.48 -6.80 -2.30
N GLY A 233 -20.39 -7.76 -2.16
CA GLY A 233 -20.38 -8.75 -1.11
C GLY A 233 -19.22 -9.74 -1.27
N GLU A 234 -19.02 -10.57 -0.25
CA GLU A 234 -18.02 -11.62 -0.25
C GLU A 234 -18.39 -12.73 -1.26
N HIS A 235 -17.37 -13.47 -1.71
CA HIS A 235 -17.55 -14.68 -2.49
C HIS A 235 -17.85 -15.86 -1.54
N PRO A 236 -19.08 -16.44 -1.53
CA PRO A 236 -19.38 -17.62 -0.72
C PRO A 236 -18.62 -18.84 -1.26
N ASP A 237 -18.14 -19.70 -0.35
CA ASP A 237 -17.42 -20.94 -0.61
C ASP A 237 -17.78 -21.95 0.50
N ALA A 238 -18.96 -22.52 0.40
CA ALA A 238 -19.50 -23.39 1.44
C ALA A 238 -18.89 -24.80 1.39
N ASP A 239 -18.44 -25.24 0.22
CA ASP A 239 -17.79 -26.53 0.01
C ASP A 239 -16.26 -26.49 0.13
N ASN A 240 -15.68 -25.28 0.32
CA ASN A 240 -14.24 -25.02 0.45
C ASN A 240 -13.39 -25.49 -0.74
N ASP A 241 -13.95 -25.44 -1.96
CA ASP A 241 -13.21 -25.78 -3.19
C ASP A 241 -12.36 -24.61 -3.72
N GLY A 242 -12.42 -23.43 -3.05
CA GLY A 242 -11.69 -22.23 -3.41
C GLY A 242 -12.33 -21.42 -4.53
N LYS A 243 -13.53 -21.79 -4.97
CA LYS A 243 -14.35 -21.07 -5.93
C LYS A 243 -15.59 -20.51 -5.27
N CYS A 244 -16.08 -19.43 -5.80
CA CYS A 244 -17.33 -18.86 -5.34
C CYS A 244 -18.51 -19.71 -5.81
N ASP A 245 -19.35 -20.20 -4.88
CA ASP A 245 -20.57 -20.97 -5.17
C ASP A 245 -21.55 -20.24 -6.09
N ASP A 246 -21.53 -18.89 -6.04
CA ASP A 246 -22.46 -18.08 -6.83
C ASP A 246 -21.97 -17.77 -8.24
N CYS A 247 -20.71 -17.39 -8.43
CA CYS A 247 -20.19 -16.94 -9.72
C CYS A 247 -19.12 -17.84 -10.34
N GLY A 248 -18.62 -18.83 -9.59
CA GLY A 248 -17.60 -19.77 -10.06
C GLY A 248 -16.18 -19.20 -10.18
N GLN A 249 -15.99 -17.93 -9.80
CA GLN A 249 -14.65 -17.32 -9.81
C GLN A 249 -13.85 -17.80 -8.61
N TYR A 250 -12.53 -17.88 -8.76
CA TYR A 250 -11.65 -18.16 -7.62
C TYR A 250 -11.71 -17.03 -6.60
N ILE A 251 -11.86 -17.37 -5.31
CA ILE A 251 -12.03 -16.41 -4.20
C ILE A 251 -10.79 -15.54 -4.01
N ASP A 252 -9.62 -16.09 -4.29
CA ASP A 252 -8.35 -15.37 -4.27
C ASP A 252 -8.03 -14.62 -5.58
N GLY A 253 -8.95 -14.64 -6.54
CA GLY A 253 -8.84 -14.01 -7.85
C GLY A 253 -8.03 -14.80 -8.88
N ILE A 254 -7.29 -15.84 -8.49
CA ILE A 254 -6.37 -16.57 -9.38
C ILE A 254 -6.39 -18.10 -9.21
N GLY A 255 -6.90 -18.63 -8.10
CA GLY A 255 -6.89 -20.06 -7.78
C GLY A 255 -5.62 -20.53 -7.07
N ALA A 256 -5.07 -19.66 -6.20
CA ALA A 256 -3.88 -19.91 -5.39
C ALA A 256 -4.17 -19.59 -3.92
N LYS A 257 -4.62 -20.60 -3.17
CA LYS A 257 -5.03 -20.45 -1.76
C LYS A 257 -3.84 -20.64 -0.82
N LEU A 258 -3.63 -19.71 0.10
CA LEU A 258 -2.64 -19.87 1.16
C LEU A 258 -3.13 -20.87 2.19
N ALA A 259 -2.36 -21.94 2.41
CA ALA A 259 -2.63 -22.97 3.41
C ALA A 259 -1.90 -22.72 4.74
N GLY A 260 -0.75 -22.03 4.72
CA GLY A 260 0.00 -21.74 5.93
C GLY A 260 1.39 -21.20 5.69
N TYR A 261 2.12 -21.01 6.77
CA TYR A 261 3.49 -20.51 6.79
C TYR A 261 4.42 -21.44 7.58
N SER A 262 5.72 -21.39 7.30
CA SER A 262 6.77 -21.88 8.20
C SER A 262 8.03 -21.07 8.08
N LEU A 263 8.98 -21.24 9.02
CA LEU A 263 10.32 -20.70 8.87
C LEU A 263 11.19 -21.60 8.01
N SER A 264 12.08 -21.02 7.22
CA SER A 264 13.24 -21.72 6.67
C SER A 264 14.25 -21.92 7.79
N LEU A 265 14.32 -23.15 8.34
CA LEU A 265 15.18 -23.47 9.48
C LEU A 265 16.51 -24.12 9.06
N THR A 266 16.62 -24.63 7.85
CA THR A 266 17.79 -25.40 7.35
C THR A 266 18.60 -24.64 6.33
N GLY A 267 18.08 -23.55 5.78
CA GLY A 267 18.72 -22.72 4.76
C GLY A 267 19.06 -21.31 5.27
N ASN A 268 18.84 -20.35 4.41
CA ASN A 268 18.88 -18.93 4.76
C ASN A 268 17.65 -18.54 5.61
N ILE A 269 17.72 -17.40 6.28
CA ILE A 269 16.62 -16.90 7.06
C ILE A 269 15.49 -16.49 6.13
N GLY A 270 14.29 -17.04 6.33
CA GLY A 270 13.16 -16.75 5.46
C GLY A 270 11.83 -17.33 5.97
N VAL A 271 10.78 -17.05 5.22
CA VAL A 271 9.44 -17.58 5.43
C VAL A 271 9.04 -18.41 4.22
N ASN A 272 8.53 -19.60 4.48
CA ASN A 272 7.91 -20.47 3.49
C ASN A 272 6.40 -20.19 3.48
N PHE A 273 5.85 -19.99 2.29
CA PHE A 273 4.42 -19.85 2.02
C PHE A 273 3.95 -21.15 1.36
N TYR A 274 3.03 -21.86 2.02
CA TYR A 274 2.45 -23.10 1.49
C TYR A 274 1.16 -22.75 0.75
N MET A 275 1.14 -23.00 -0.55
CA MET A 275 0.01 -22.68 -1.42
C MET A 275 -0.64 -23.95 -1.97
N GLU A 276 -1.96 -24.01 -1.90
CA GLU A 276 -2.77 -24.91 -2.73
C GLU A 276 -2.99 -24.23 -4.08
N LEU A 277 -2.56 -24.86 -5.16
CA LEU A 277 -2.67 -24.31 -6.51
C LEU A 277 -3.62 -25.16 -7.33
N THR A 278 -4.45 -24.51 -8.14
CA THR A 278 -5.29 -25.18 -9.12
C THR A 278 -4.47 -25.61 -10.34
N ASP A 279 -4.99 -26.55 -11.11
CA ASP A 279 -4.36 -27.02 -12.35
C ASP A 279 -4.11 -25.87 -13.34
N ASP A 280 -4.99 -24.85 -13.35
CA ASP A 280 -4.83 -23.67 -14.21
C ASP A 280 -3.54 -22.91 -13.90
N ILE A 281 -3.19 -22.77 -12.61
CA ILE A 281 -1.95 -22.10 -12.18
C ILE A 281 -0.73 -22.99 -12.35
N VAL A 282 -0.87 -24.28 -12.03
CA VAL A 282 0.24 -25.24 -12.17
C VAL A 282 0.68 -25.41 -13.63
N ASN A 283 -0.27 -25.34 -14.56
CA ASN A 283 -0.02 -25.43 -16.00
C ASN A 283 0.28 -24.09 -16.68
N ASP A 284 0.22 -22.98 -15.94
CA ASP A 284 0.60 -21.65 -16.42
C ASP A 284 2.11 -21.43 -16.24
N GLU A 285 2.90 -21.65 -17.29
CA GLU A 285 4.36 -21.45 -17.26
C GLU A 285 4.76 -20.02 -16.89
N SER A 286 3.85 -19.04 -17.04
CA SER A 286 4.09 -17.65 -16.65
C SER A 286 3.82 -17.38 -15.17
N ALA A 287 3.23 -18.33 -14.43
CA ALA A 287 2.83 -18.13 -13.06
C ALA A 287 4.02 -18.14 -12.10
N TYR A 288 4.04 -17.17 -11.20
CA TYR A 288 5.07 -17.02 -10.17
C TYR A 288 4.53 -16.38 -8.89
N MET A 289 5.16 -16.71 -7.77
CA MET A 289 5.02 -15.94 -6.54
C MET A 289 5.93 -14.70 -6.61
N ASN A 290 5.33 -13.52 -6.54
CA ASN A 290 6.04 -12.24 -6.47
C ASN A 290 6.22 -11.84 -5.00
N PHE A 291 7.46 -11.79 -4.53
CA PHE A 291 7.78 -11.28 -3.21
C PHE A 291 8.20 -9.82 -3.31
N THR A 292 7.64 -8.97 -2.48
CA THR A 292 8.16 -7.62 -2.23
C THR A 292 8.89 -7.63 -0.90
N LEU A 293 10.20 -7.42 -0.96
CA LEU A 293 11.09 -7.42 0.18
C LEU A 293 11.02 -6.10 0.95
N PRO A 294 11.47 -6.06 2.22
CA PRO A 294 11.43 -4.86 3.06
C PRO A 294 12.17 -3.65 2.49
N ASN A 295 13.19 -3.88 1.67
CA ASN A 295 13.95 -2.82 0.97
C ASN A 295 13.25 -2.30 -0.31
N GLY A 296 12.06 -2.83 -0.64
CA GLY A 296 11.28 -2.47 -1.82
C GLY A 296 11.68 -3.21 -3.11
N THR A 297 12.70 -4.08 -3.07
CA THR A 297 13.01 -4.94 -4.21
C THR A 297 12.02 -6.07 -4.35
N THR A 298 11.89 -6.63 -5.54
CA THR A 298 11.01 -7.78 -5.80
C THR A 298 11.83 -9.01 -6.19
N SER A 299 11.34 -10.18 -5.79
CA SER A 299 11.88 -11.48 -6.17
C SER A 299 10.75 -12.35 -6.71
N LYS A 300 11.03 -13.14 -7.75
CA LYS A 300 10.07 -14.03 -8.40
C LYS A 300 10.47 -15.48 -8.17
N VAL A 301 9.51 -16.30 -7.77
CA VAL A 301 9.66 -17.77 -7.69
C VAL A 301 8.59 -18.39 -8.58
N TYR A 302 8.98 -18.95 -9.70
CA TYR A 302 8.08 -19.53 -10.68
C TYR A 302 7.50 -20.87 -10.22
N VAL A 303 6.24 -21.15 -10.61
CA VAL A 303 5.55 -22.40 -10.26
C VAL A 303 6.12 -23.58 -11.02
N SER A 304 6.37 -23.42 -12.33
CA SER A 304 6.85 -24.48 -13.22
C SER A 304 7.65 -23.90 -14.40
N GLY A 305 8.30 -24.77 -15.18
CA GLY A 305 8.93 -24.41 -16.44
C GLY A 305 10.37 -23.90 -16.35
N THR A 306 10.95 -23.60 -17.52
CA THR A 306 12.25 -22.93 -17.69
C THR A 306 12.00 -21.61 -18.38
N HIS A 307 12.54 -20.51 -17.83
CA HIS A 307 12.20 -19.16 -18.23
C HIS A 307 13.25 -18.53 -19.14
N GLU A 308 12.92 -17.40 -19.78
CA GLU A 308 13.78 -16.71 -20.76
C GLU A 308 15.15 -16.28 -20.18
N ASP A 309 15.24 -16.05 -18.86
CA ASP A 309 16.48 -15.75 -18.15
C ASP A 309 17.35 -16.99 -17.87
N GLY A 310 16.88 -18.19 -18.32
CA GLY A 310 17.56 -19.48 -18.11
C GLY A 310 17.27 -20.11 -16.74
N SER A 311 16.48 -19.47 -15.87
CA SER A 311 16.08 -20.05 -14.60
C SER A 311 15.06 -21.18 -14.81
N THR A 312 15.18 -22.25 -14.03
CA THR A 312 14.19 -23.33 -13.93
C THR A 312 13.41 -23.13 -12.63
N ALA A 313 12.12 -23.44 -12.63
CA ALA A 313 11.29 -23.35 -11.44
C ALA A 313 11.91 -24.13 -10.28
N THR A 314 12.05 -23.46 -9.14
CA THR A 314 12.65 -24.00 -7.91
C THR A 314 11.62 -24.27 -6.82
N THR A 315 10.34 -24.29 -7.19
CA THR A 315 9.26 -24.47 -6.21
C THR A 315 9.21 -25.91 -5.73
N ASP A 316 9.49 -26.09 -4.45
CA ASP A 316 9.36 -27.38 -3.78
C ASP A 316 7.88 -27.72 -3.57
N THR A 317 7.57 -29.01 -3.47
CA THR A 317 6.23 -29.47 -3.13
C THR A 317 6.25 -30.39 -1.91
N THR A 318 5.18 -30.37 -1.13
CA THR A 318 4.95 -31.31 -0.04
C THR A 318 3.52 -31.82 -0.09
N VAL A 319 3.30 -33.07 0.32
CA VAL A 319 1.96 -33.68 0.35
C VAL A 319 1.57 -33.93 1.80
N LYS A 320 0.41 -33.42 2.20
CA LYS A 320 -0.18 -33.69 3.52
C LYS A 320 -1.67 -34.01 3.34
N ASP A 321 -2.13 -35.11 3.94
CA ASP A 321 -3.53 -35.57 3.89
C ASP A 321 -4.10 -35.71 2.45
N GLY A 322 -3.23 -36.01 1.48
CA GLY A 322 -3.58 -36.16 0.06
C GLY A 322 -3.62 -34.86 -0.73
N VAL A 323 -3.36 -33.71 -0.10
CA VAL A 323 -3.26 -32.38 -0.75
C VAL A 323 -1.81 -32.05 -1.05
N THR A 324 -1.54 -31.58 -2.26
CA THR A 324 -0.22 -31.08 -2.66
C THR A 324 -0.11 -29.59 -2.38
N TYR A 325 0.91 -29.22 -1.62
CA TYR A 325 1.24 -27.83 -1.31
C TYR A 325 2.52 -27.42 -2.04
N TYR A 326 2.47 -26.31 -2.74
CA TYR A 326 3.62 -25.67 -3.37
C TYR A 326 4.27 -24.71 -2.38
N VAL A 327 5.59 -24.82 -2.20
CA VAL A 327 6.32 -24.12 -1.15
C VAL A 327 7.15 -23.00 -1.77
N PHE A 328 6.75 -21.76 -1.53
CA PHE A 328 7.45 -20.57 -2.00
C PHE A 328 8.23 -19.94 -0.85
N THR A 329 9.54 -19.92 -0.94
CA THR A 329 10.41 -19.40 0.11
C THR A 329 10.83 -17.98 -0.22
N CYS A 330 10.64 -17.06 0.73
CA CYS A 330 11.19 -15.71 0.70
C CYS A 330 12.30 -15.57 1.73
N GLU A 331 13.51 -15.35 1.25
CA GLU A 331 14.67 -15.11 2.11
C GLU A 331 14.81 -13.63 2.43
N VAL A 332 15.26 -13.31 3.64
CA VAL A 332 15.51 -11.95 4.11
C VAL A 332 16.85 -11.84 4.83
N ALA A 333 17.42 -10.64 4.84
CA ALA A 333 18.60 -10.37 5.65
C ALA A 333 18.28 -10.47 7.15
N ALA A 334 19.25 -10.87 7.96
CA ALA A 334 19.07 -11.01 9.40
C ALA A 334 18.50 -9.76 10.07
N LYS A 335 18.92 -8.56 9.64
CA LYS A 335 18.41 -7.27 10.14
C LYS A 335 16.93 -6.99 9.78
N GLU A 336 16.37 -7.71 8.81
CA GLU A 336 15.04 -7.47 8.24
C GLU A 336 13.95 -8.38 8.82
N MET A 337 14.25 -9.24 9.78
CA MET A 337 13.31 -10.22 10.36
C MET A 337 12.03 -9.61 10.94
N THR A 338 12.04 -8.34 11.33
CA THR A 338 10.88 -7.59 11.86
C THR A 338 10.14 -6.79 10.79
N SER A 339 10.49 -6.99 9.53
CA SER A 339 9.92 -6.23 8.41
C SER A 339 8.99 -7.08 7.58
N ASP A 340 7.94 -6.44 7.06
CA ASP A 340 6.92 -7.09 6.25
C ASP A 340 7.50 -7.66 4.95
N ILE A 341 7.21 -8.93 4.70
CA ILE A 341 7.34 -9.61 3.43
C ILE A 341 5.94 -9.63 2.81
N LYS A 342 5.78 -9.14 1.59
CA LYS A 342 4.53 -9.25 0.84
C LYS A 342 4.69 -10.31 -0.24
N ALA A 343 3.76 -11.26 -0.28
CA ALA A 343 3.73 -12.34 -1.25
C ALA A 343 2.42 -12.28 -2.05
N GLN A 344 2.49 -12.34 -3.37
CA GLN A 344 1.33 -12.30 -4.26
C GLN A 344 1.55 -13.24 -5.44
N MET A 345 0.61 -14.16 -5.67
CA MET A 345 0.63 -14.99 -6.87
C MET A 345 0.25 -14.16 -8.11
N ILE A 346 1.02 -14.30 -9.17
CA ILE A 346 0.83 -13.64 -10.46
C ILE A 346 0.75 -14.73 -11.53
N GLY A 347 -0.19 -14.62 -12.45
CA GLY A 347 -0.36 -15.56 -13.57
C GLY A 347 -0.83 -14.86 -14.84
N ASN A 348 -1.01 -15.65 -15.90
CA ASN A 348 -1.46 -15.19 -17.21
C ASN A 348 -0.65 -13.97 -17.71
N ASN A 349 0.70 -14.10 -17.72
CA ASN A 349 1.63 -13.03 -18.10
C ASN A 349 1.44 -11.70 -17.34
N GLY A 350 0.97 -11.76 -16.08
CA GLY A 350 0.75 -10.59 -15.24
C GLY A 350 -0.67 -9.99 -15.30
N GLU A 351 -1.56 -10.56 -16.11
CA GLU A 351 -2.94 -10.10 -16.22
C GLU A 351 -3.82 -10.53 -15.03
N LYS A 352 -3.45 -11.63 -14.36
CA LYS A 352 -4.14 -12.12 -13.16
C LYS A 352 -3.26 -11.96 -11.94
N THR A 353 -3.82 -11.43 -10.87
CA THR A 353 -3.14 -11.23 -9.60
C THR A 353 -3.98 -11.76 -8.45
N GLY A 354 -3.37 -12.58 -7.61
CA GLY A 354 -3.98 -13.11 -6.41
C GLY A 354 -3.97 -12.13 -5.24
N LYS A 355 -4.46 -12.59 -4.10
CA LYS A 355 -4.42 -11.84 -2.84
C LYS A 355 -2.97 -11.58 -2.41
N VAL A 356 -2.74 -10.41 -1.82
CA VAL A 356 -1.46 -10.09 -1.18
C VAL A 356 -1.47 -10.61 0.25
N TYR A 357 -0.50 -11.46 0.57
CA TYR A 357 -0.25 -11.95 1.92
C TYR A 357 0.93 -11.20 2.51
N THR A 358 0.81 -10.76 3.76
CA THR A 358 1.86 -10.02 4.46
C THR A 358 2.24 -10.78 5.72
N TYR A 359 3.54 -11.03 5.93
CA TYR A 359 4.03 -11.75 7.10
C TYR A 359 5.49 -11.37 7.42
N THR A 360 5.92 -11.59 8.65
CA THR A 360 7.31 -11.36 9.07
C THR A 360 7.94 -12.65 9.61
N VAL A 361 9.27 -12.75 9.52
CA VAL A 361 10.02 -13.85 10.15
C VAL A 361 9.76 -13.88 11.65
N LYS A 362 9.72 -12.70 12.29
CA LYS A 362 9.51 -12.60 13.75
C LYS A 362 8.13 -13.08 14.18
N GLU A 363 7.07 -12.78 13.45
CA GLU A 363 5.70 -13.25 13.81
C GLU A 363 5.62 -14.77 13.87
N TYR A 364 6.21 -15.46 12.88
CA TYR A 364 6.20 -16.92 12.93
C TYR A 364 7.15 -17.49 14.00
N ALA A 365 8.30 -16.86 14.20
CA ALA A 365 9.22 -17.23 15.27
C ALA A 365 8.56 -17.10 16.66
N ASP A 366 7.85 -16.00 16.90
CA ASP A 366 7.09 -15.79 18.14
C ASP A 366 5.94 -16.81 18.28
N TYR A 367 5.30 -17.19 17.18
CA TYR A 367 4.32 -18.27 17.18
C TYR A 367 4.94 -19.60 17.64
N ILE A 368 6.09 -20.00 17.09
CA ILE A 368 6.81 -21.20 17.53
C ILE A 368 7.13 -21.12 19.02
N LEU A 369 7.73 -20.03 19.48
CA LEU A 369 8.14 -19.85 20.88
C LEU A 369 6.98 -19.85 21.88
N SER A 370 5.77 -19.51 21.45
CA SER A 370 4.58 -19.48 22.30
C SER A 370 3.77 -20.79 22.28
N HIS A 371 3.92 -21.63 21.25
CA HIS A 371 3.10 -22.84 21.07
C HIS A 371 3.88 -24.16 21.16
N MET A 372 5.22 -24.12 21.10
CA MET A 372 6.04 -25.33 21.19
C MET A 372 6.63 -25.47 22.61
N SER A 373 6.58 -26.68 23.18
CA SER A 373 7.20 -26.99 24.48
C SER A 373 8.52 -27.72 24.29
N ALA A 374 9.55 -27.27 25.01
CA ALA A 374 10.86 -27.94 25.06
C ALA A 374 10.82 -29.31 25.78
N GLU A 375 9.74 -29.61 26.51
CA GLU A 375 9.55 -30.87 27.24
C GLU A 375 8.95 -31.99 26.36
N GLU A 376 8.45 -31.66 25.16
CA GLU A 376 7.82 -32.63 24.26
C GLU A 376 8.84 -33.58 23.63
N SER A 377 10.00 -33.09 23.19
CA SER A 377 11.05 -33.88 22.54
C SER A 377 12.37 -33.12 22.43
N ASP A 378 13.46 -33.83 22.14
CA ASP A 378 14.76 -33.20 21.88
C ASP A 378 14.72 -32.32 20.63
N ILE A 379 14.00 -32.73 19.59
CA ILE A 379 13.83 -31.91 18.38
C ILE A 379 13.02 -30.63 18.69
N SER A 380 11.99 -30.66 19.53
CA SER A 380 11.24 -29.47 19.94
C SER A 380 12.14 -28.49 20.71
N LYS A 381 12.96 -29.03 21.61
CA LYS A 381 13.96 -28.24 22.33
C LYS A 381 14.98 -27.60 21.39
N ALA A 382 15.53 -28.36 20.44
CA ALA A 382 16.49 -27.88 19.46
C ALA A 382 15.86 -26.81 18.54
N THR A 383 14.59 -27.01 18.13
CA THR A 383 13.83 -26.02 17.34
C THR A 383 13.70 -24.70 18.09
N ILE A 384 13.31 -24.73 19.37
CA ILE A 384 13.19 -23.53 20.21
C ILE A 384 14.53 -22.82 20.34
N GLN A 385 15.63 -23.55 20.56
CA GLN A 385 16.98 -22.97 20.64
C GLN A 385 17.42 -22.35 19.31
N LEU A 386 17.14 -23.04 18.20
CA LEU A 386 17.43 -22.52 16.85
C LEU A 386 16.69 -21.21 16.58
N VAL A 387 15.38 -21.15 16.85
CA VAL A 387 14.57 -19.94 16.68
C VAL A 387 15.09 -18.79 17.57
N LYS A 388 15.45 -19.08 18.83
CA LYS A 388 16.06 -18.09 19.73
C LYS A 388 17.42 -17.60 19.20
N GLY A 389 18.26 -18.51 18.70
CA GLY A 389 19.55 -18.17 18.09
C GLY A 389 19.39 -17.27 16.86
N MET A 390 18.44 -17.61 16.00
CA MET A 390 18.11 -16.82 14.81
C MET A 390 17.63 -15.41 15.16
N LEU A 391 16.68 -15.27 16.10
CA LEU A 391 16.18 -13.96 16.52
C LEU A 391 17.25 -13.14 17.25
N ASN A 392 18.11 -13.77 18.04
CA ASN A 392 19.24 -13.11 18.68
C ASN A 392 20.21 -12.54 17.64
N TYR A 393 20.52 -13.32 16.60
CA TYR A 393 21.35 -12.88 15.48
C TYR A 393 20.69 -11.71 14.73
N GLY A 394 19.37 -11.76 14.48
CA GLY A 394 18.63 -10.67 13.88
C GLY A 394 18.71 -9.37 14.65
N GLY A 395 18.50 -9.43 15.97
CA GLY A 395 18.60 -8.26 16.86
C GLY A 395 20.01 -7.67 16.92
N ALA A 396 21.04 -8.50 16.95
CA ALA A 396 22.44 -8.06 16.88
C ALA A 396 22.75 -7.39 15.53
N ALA A 397 22.29 -7.96 14.41
CA ALA A 397 22.44 -7.40 13.08
C ALA A 397 21.70 -6.04 12.96
N GLN A 398 20.47 -5.91 13.48
CA GLN A 398 19.75 -4.64 13.49
C GLN A 398 20.53 -3.54 14.20
N LYS A 399 21.09 -3.83 15.36
CA LYS A 399 21.94 -2.87 16.13
C LYS A 399 23.19 -2.47 15.35
N TYR A 400 23.88 -3.43 14.75
CA TYR A 400 25.10 -3.16 13.98
C TYR A 400 24.84 -2.29 12.76
N PHE A 401 23.76 -2.57 12.01
CA PHE A 401 23.40 -1.83 10.80
C PHE A 401 22.56 -0.57 11.09
N GLY A 402 22.17 -0.30 12.33
CA GLY A 402 21.28 0.82 12.67
C GLY A 402 19.88 0.70 12.07
N TYR A 403 19.36 -0.52 11.88
CA TYR A 403 18.11 -0.80 11.19
C TYR A 403 16.99 -1.14 12.16
N LYS A 404 15.90 -0.34 12.20
CA LYS A 404 14.71 -0.56 13.07
C LYS A 404 15.08 -0.93 14.51
N THR A 405 15.98 -0.16 15.11
CA THR A 405 16.51 -0.45 16.46
C THR A 405 15.50 -0.22 17.58
N ASP A 406 14.35 0.33 17.28
CA ASP A 406 13.18 0.50 18.16
C ASP A 406 12.31 -0.76 18.25
N LYS A 407 12.52 -1.75 17.37
CA LYS A 407 11.82 -3.04 17.33
C LYS A 407 12.80 -4.15 16.93
N LEU A 408 13.53 -4.66 17.93
CA LEU A 408 14.52 -5.69 17.66
C LEU A 408 13.88 -7.08 17.49
N ALA A 409 14.46 -7.89 16.62
CA ALA A 409 14.08 -9.30 16.50
C ALA A 409 14.26 -10.04 17.84
N SER A 410 15.25 -9.65 18.65
CA SER A 410 15.55 -10.22 19.96
C SER A 410 14.72 -9.68 21.12
N ASP A 411 13.79 -8.73 20.89
CA ASP A 411 12.96 -8.18 21.96
C ASP A 411 12.09 -9.27 22.60
N GLY A 412 12.08 -9.32 23.92
CA GLY A 412 11.34 -10.30 24.71
C GLY A 412 11.99 -11.68 24.82
N LEU A 413 13.18 -11.91 24.23
CA LEU A 413 13.86 -13.21 24.32
C LEU A 413 14.52 -13.43 25.67
N THR A 414 14.34 -14.64 26.20
CA THR A 414 15.17 -15.18 27.29
C THR A 414 16.09 -16.26 26.72
N LEU A 415 17.38 -15.92 26.65
CA LEU A 415 18.43 -16.83 26.18
C LEU A 415 18.96 -17.67 27.34
N THR A 416 18.81 -18.99 27.26
CA THR A 416 19.25 -19.93 28.28
C THR A 416 20.04 -21.07 27.66
N GLY A 417 21.02 -21.59 28.40
CA GLY A 417 21.88 -22.67 27.93
C GLY A 417 23.31 -22.23 27.63
N THR A 418 24.22 -23.19 27.51
CA THR A 418 25.65 -22.95 27.28
C THR A 418 25.95 -22.33 25.93
N VAL A 419 25.09 -22.58 24.94
CA VAL A 419 25.20 -22.03 23.58
C VAL A 419 25.04 -20.51 23.52
N PHE A 420 24.35 -19.91 24.51
CA PHE A 420 24.21 -18.45 24.63
C PHE A 420 25.09 -17.84 25.74
N ASN A 421 25.98 -18.63 26.33
CA ASN A 421 26.88 -18.13 27.35
C ASN A 421 28.09 -17.43 26.72
N ASP A 422 28.24 -16.13 26.97
CA ASP A 422 29.29 -15.29 26.38
C ASP A 422 30.69 -15.88 26.55
N THR A 423 31.05 -16.35 27.76
CA THR A 423 32.38 -16.93 28.00
C THR A 423 32.61 -18.18 27.16
N SER A 424 31.61 -19.05 27.05
CA SER A 424 31.70 -20.26 26.23
C SER A 424 31.84 -19.91 24.74
N ILE A 425 31.02 -18.97 24.25
CA ILE A 425 31.07 -18.48 22.86
C ILE A 425 32.43 -17.89 22.54
N ILE A 426 32.95 -16.98 23.37
CA ILE A 426 34.24 -16.33 23.17
C ILE A 426 35.38 -17.38 23.15
N ASN A 427 35.40 -18.30 24.12
CA ASN A 427 36.39 -19.36 24.16
C ASN A 427 36.35 -20.25 22.91
N ASN A 428 35.16 -20.56 22.42
CA ASN A 428 35.01 -21.37 21.22
C ASN A 428 35.48 -20.60 19.97
N ILE A 429 35.06 -19.34 19.80
CA ILE A 429 35.45 -18.51 18.65
C ILE A 429 36.97 -18.28 18.64
N THR A 430 37.55 -17.97 19.80
CA THR A 430 39.01 -17.67 19.91
C THR A 430 39.91 -18.90 19.97
N ASN A 431 39.36 -20.09 19.76
CA ASN A 431 40.16 -21.29 19.59
C ASN A 431 41.05 -21.16 18.33
N GLU A 432 42.34 -21.41 18.45
CA GLU A 432 43.33 -21.33 17.34
C GLU A 432 42.93 -22.19 16.13
N ALA A 433 42.15 -23.25 16.33
CA ALA A 433 41.61 -24.07 15.24
C ALA A 433 40.67 -23.28 14.28
N ASN A 434 40.09 -22.15 14.74
CA ASN A 434 39.25 -21.29 13.89
C ASN A 434 40.02 -20.29 13.05
N LYS A 435 41.27 -20.05 13.34
CA LYS A 435 42.10 -19.12 12.57
C LYS A 435 42.16 -19.49 11.08
N ALA A 436 42.00 -18.50 10.22
CA ALA A 436 42.25 -18.68 8.79
C ALA A 436 43.73 -19.03 8.56
N PHE A 437 44.00 -19.96 7.68
CA PHE A 437 45.36 -20.29 7.31
C PHE A 437 45.48 -20.75 5.85
N VAL A 438 46.58 -20.37 5.23
CA VAL A 438 46.97 -20.87 3.91
C VAL A 438 47.55 -22.27 4.10
N LYS A 439 46.78 -23.29 3.66
CA LYS A 439 47.18 -24.70 3.81
C LYS A 439 48.22 -25.10 2.76
N CYS A 440 48.07 -24.56 1.54
CA CYS A 440 49.05 -24.69 0.49
C CYS A 440 49.33 -23.32 -0.11
N ALA A 441 50.57 -22.87 -0.05
CA ALA A 441 51.05 -21.63 -0.65
C ALA A 441 51.65 -21.90 -2.03
N ASN A 442 51.40 -21.00 -2.99
CA ASN A 442 52.00 -21.04 -4.31
C ASN A 442 52.60 -19.66 -4.64
N ALA A 443 53.79 -19.62 -5.25
CA ALA A 443 54.48 -18.37 -5.56
C ALA A 443 53.72 -17.47 -6.56
N LYS A 444 52.83 -18.04 -7.36
CA LYS A 444 52.04 -17.34 -8.37
C LYS A 444 50.64 -16.91 -7.88
N VAL A 445 50.26 -17.29 -6.65
CA VAL A 445 48.91 -17.02 -6.10
C VAL A 445 49.05 -16.48 -4.68
N THR A 446 48.47 -15.32 -4.43
CA THR A 446 48.46 -14.69 -3.10
C THR A 446 46.98 -14.43 -2.66
N PHE A 447 46.57 -15.00 -1.54
CA PHE A 447 45.31 -14.65 -0.87
C PHE A 447 45.49 -13.30 -0.15
N LYS A 448 44.79 -12.26 -0.64
CA LYS A 448 44.93 -10.86 -0.15
C LYS A 448 44.06 -10.56 1.02
N SER A 449 42.79 -10.98 0.97
CA SER A 449 41.83 -10.76 2.02
C SER A 449 40.76 -11.86 2.04
N ALA A 450 40.17 -12.07 3.20
CA ALA A 450 39.01 -12.91 3.36
C ALA A 450 38.09 -12.26 4.39
N TYR A 451 36.79 -12.16 4.07
CA TYR A 451 35.82 -11.50 4.91
C TYR A 451 34.44 -12.11 4.74
N LEU A 452 33.51 -11.76 5.67
CA LEU A 452 32.11 -12.17 5.66
C LEU A 452 31.26 -11.00 5.19
N SER A 453 30.35 -11.25 4.26
CA SER A 453 29.29 -10.32 3.88
C SER A 453 27.98 -10.74 4.54
N LEU A 454 27.28 -9.80 5.17
CA LEU A 454 26.03 -10.00 5.92
C LEU A 454 24.89 -9.16 5.33
N ASN A 455 24.83 -9.01 4.00
CA ASN A 455 23.82 -8.16 3.34
C ASN A 455 22.43 -8.83 3.33
N SER A 456 22.11 -9.58 2.27
CA SER A 456 20.88 -10.37 2.15
C SER A 456 21.07 -11.79 2.64
N THR A 457 22.23 -12.36 2.35
CA THR A 457 22.68 -13.70 2.75
C THR A 457 23.97 -13.59 3.54
N THR A 458 24.41 -14.71 4.13
CA THR A 458 25.71 -14.84 4.74
C THR A 458 26.67 -15.37 3.68
N ASP A 459 27.56 -14.51 3.15
CA ASP A 459 28.49 -14.87 2.09
C ASP A 459 29.94 -14.86 2.57
N LEU A 460 30.74 -15.82 2.11
CA LEU A 460 32.19 -15.84 2.32
C LEU A 460 32.88 -15.28 1.09
N CYS A 461 33.65 -14.21 1.29
CA CYS A 461 34.38 -13.53 0.24
C CYS A 461 35.91 -13.72 0.43
N VAL A 462 36.59 -14.15 -0.63
CA VAL A 462 38.07 -14.31 -0.64
C VAL A 462 38.62 -13.59 -1.86
N SER A 463 39.59 -12.70 -1.64
CA SER A 463 40.32 -12.01 -2.72
C SER A 463 41.66 -12.68 -3.00
N VAL A 464 41.92 -12.96 -4.28
CA VAL A 464 43.09 -13.67 -4.76
C VAL A 464 43.78 -12.83 -5.81
N GLN A 465 45.09 -12.67 -5.68
CA GLN A 465 45.96 -12.03 -6.66
C GLN A 465 46.84 -13.07 -7.35
N PHE A 466 46.88 -13.01 -8.65
CA PHE A 466 47.77 -13.82 -9.48
C PHE A 466 49.02 -13.04 -9.91
N ALA A 467 50.11 -13.75 -10.14
CA ALA A 467 51.28 -13.19 -10.80
C ALA A 467 50.97 -12.79 -12.26
N ASP A 468 51.71 -11.84 -12.82
CA ASP A 468 51.40 -11.25 -14.14
C ASP A 468 51.52 -12.25 -15.29
N ASP A 469 52.28 -13.33 -15.10
CA ASP A 469 52.48 -14.41 -16.08
C ASP A 469 51.36 -15.47 -16.07
N VAL A 470 50.36 -15.33 -15.18
CA VAL A 470 49.23 -16.28 -15.08
C VAL A 470 48.04 -15.78 -15.87
N THR A 471 47.61 -16.58 -16.83
CA THR A 471 46.33 -16.38 -17.51
C THR A 471 45.21 -17.08 -16.71
N VAL A 472 44.36 -16.29 -16.05
CA VAL A 472 43.30 -16.82 -15.18
C VAL A 472 42.13 -17.33 -16.02
N LYS A 473 41.64 -18.53 -15.70
CA LYS A 473 40.49 -19.18 -16.29
C LYS A 473 39.49 -19.53 -15.20
N GLU A 474 38.24 -19.68 -15.58
CA GLU A 474 37.13 -19.94 -14.66
C GLU A 474 37.18 -21.34 -14.00
N ASP A 475 37.79 -22.30 -14.68
CA ASP A 475 37.97 -23.68 -14.20
C ASP A 475 39.09 -23.83 -13.16
N MET A 476 39.88 -22.78 -12.92
CA MET A 476 40.95 -22.77 -11.92
C MET A 476 40.41 -22.68 -10.47
N PHE A 477 39.14 -22.37 -10.27
CA PHE A 477 38.60 -22.12 -8.94
C PHE A 477 37.70 -23.26 -8.49
N ALA A 478 37.88 -23.74 -7.27
CA ALA A 478 37.06 -24.72 -6.61
C ALA A 478 36.89 -24.39 -5.12
N ILE A 479 35.72 -24.70 -4.56
CA ILE A 479 35.44 -24.59 -3.11
C ILE A 479 34.99 -25.95 -2.61
N TRP A 480 35.49 -26.33 -1.44
CA TRP A 480 35.11 -27.58 -0.78
C TRP A 480 34.69 -27.31 0.65
N CYS A 481 33.64 -28.04 1.09
CA CYS A 481 33.23 -28.10 2.49
C CYS A 481 33.39 -29.56 2.94
N ASN A 482 34.33 -29.81 3.87
CA ASN A 482 34.73 -31.16 4.27
C ASN A 482 35.18 -32.00 3.04
N THR A 483 34.38 -33.02 2.66
CA THR A 483 34.65 -33.90 1.50
C THR A 483 33.88 -33.52 0.25
N ASP A 484 32.97 -32.57 0.35
CA ASP A 484 32.02 -32.24 -0.70
C ASP A 484 32.46 -31.00 -1.46
N GLN A 485 32.54 -31.11 -2.77
CA GLN A 485 32.82 -29.96 -3.63
C GLN A 485 31.53 -29.14 -3.77
N ILE A 486 31.63 -27.83 -3.52
CA ILE A 486 30.55 -26.87 -3.71
C ILE A 486 30.29 -26.71 -5.21
N SER A 487 29.02 -26.77 -5.60
CA SER A 487 28.59 -26.58 -6.99
C SER A 487 28.88 -25.17 -7.49
N LYS A 488 29.19 -25.03 -8.78
CA LYS A 488 29.62 -23.75 -9.38
C LYS A 488 28.51 -22.67 -9.39
N ASP A 489 27.27 -23.05 -9.32
CA ASP A 489 26.12 -22.14 -9.19
C ASP A 489 25.99 -21.52 -7.79
N GLN A 490 26.69 -22.04 -6.78
CA GLN A 490 26.69 -21.52 -5.42
C GLN A 490 27.79 -20.48 -5.15
N TYR A 491 28.73 -20.28 -6.09
CA TYR A 491 29.75 -19.26 -5.95
C TYR A 491 30.07 -18.56 -7.27
N GLU A 492 30.49 -17.31 -7.17
CA GLU A 492 30.94 -16.53 -8.31
C GLU A 492 32.43 -16.13 -8.18
N VAL A 493 33.05 -15.92 -9.33
CA VAL A 493 34.41 -15.38 -9.42
C VAL A 493 34.38 -14.13 -10.27
N THR A 494 34.68 -12.98 -9.66
CA THR A 494 34.65 -11.68 -10.34
C THR A 494 36.03 -11.04 -10.35
N LYS A 495 36.45 -10.46 -11.49
CA LYS A 495 37.69 -9.67 -11.57
C LYS A 495 37.48 -8.32 -10.87
N VAL A 496 38.32 -7.98 -9.90
CA VAL A 496 38.16 -6.80 -9.05
C VAL A 496 38.83 -5.55 -9.64
N ASN A 497 39.99 -5.71 -10.30
CA ASN A 497 40.74 -4.60 -10.90
C ASN A 497 41.66 -5.09 -12.03
N GLU A 498 42.42 -4.17 -12.66
CA GLU A 498 43.34 -4.47 -13.74
C GLU A 498 44.61 -5.25 -13.30
N GLU A 499 44.88 -5.33 -12.00
CA GLU A 499 46.07 -5.95 -11.41
C GLU A 499 45.99 -7.48 -11.27
N ASN A 500 45.24 -8.18 -12.10
CA ASN A 500 45.07 -9.65 -12.03
C ASN A 500 44.56 -10.15 -10.66
N CYS A 501 43.64 -9.35 -10.04
CA CYS A 501 43.02 -9.66 -8.77
C CYS A 501 41.57 -10.11 -8.98
N TYR A 502 41.17 -11.20 -8.32
CA TYR A 502 39.84 -11.81 -8.42
C TYR A 502 39.22 -11.98 -7.04
N LYS A 503 37.92 -11.82 -6.97
CA LYS A 503 37.10 -12.09 -5.78
C LYS A 503 36.30 -13.37 -6.01
N ILE A 504 36.41 -14.31 -5.10
CA ILE A 504 35.61 -15.51 -5.02
C ILE A 504 34.55 -15.24 -3.95
N THR A 505 33.25 -15.35 -4.29
CA THR A 505 32.13 -15.16 -3.34
C THR A 505 31.34 -16.46 -3.28
N LEU A 506 31.36 -17.14 -2.15
CA LEU A 506 30.47 -18.25 -1.84
C LEU A 506 29.18 -17.66 -1.23
N HIS A 507 28.07 -17.86 -1.91
CA HIS A 507 26.78 -17.29 -1.54
C HIS A 507 25.98 -18.18 -0.59
N GLY A 508 25.23 -17.57 0.32
CA GLY A 508 24.19 -18.20 1.10
C GLY A 508 24.66 -19.37 1.97
N VAL A 509 25.72 -19.16 2.78
CA VAL A 509 26.16 -20.17 3.75
C VAL A 509 25.01 -20.53 4.68
N LYS A 510 24.56 -21.78 4.64
CA LYS A 510 23.42 -22.26 5.43
C LYS A 510 23.68 -22.18 6.93
N ALA A 511 22.61 -21.98 7.71
CA ALA A 511 22.71 -21.87 9.15
C ALA A 511 23.49 -23.02 9.79
N SER A 512 23.22 -24.27 9.41
CA SER A 512 23.92 -25.45 9.91
C SER A 512 25.39 -25.53 9.49
N GLN A 513 25.82 -24.78 8.49
CA GLN A 513 27.19 -24.73 7.96
C GLN A 513 27.97 -23.49 8.41
N LEU A 514 27.38 -22.60 9.22
CA LEU A 514 28.04 -21.38 9.69
C LEU A 514 29.30 -21.67 10.50
N ASN A 515 29.39 -22.80 11.16
CA ASN A 515 30.56 -23.19 11.96
C ASN A 515 31.58 -24.06 11.20
N GLU A 516 31.33 -24.33 9.91
CA GLU A 516 32.22 -25.11 9.07
C GLU A 516 33.37 -24.26 8.49
N LYS A 517 34.42 -24.94 8.08
CA LYS A 517 35.53 -24.39 7.30
C LYS A 517 35.42 -24.83 5.85
N TYR A 518 35.64 -23.89 4.97
CA TYR A 518 35.69 -24.11 3.53
C TYR A 518 37.15 -24.06 3.06
N ALA A 519 37.49 -24.91 2.11
CA ALA A 519 38.76 -24.88 1.42
C ALA A 519 38.56 -24.17 0.06
N PHE A 520 39.15 -23.00 -0.09
CA PHE A 520 39.20 -22.24 -1.33
C PHE A 520 40.44 -22.63 -2.11
N TYR A 521 40.26 -23.35 -3.22
CA TYR A 521 41.31 -23.83 -4.11
C TYR A 521 41.47 -22.90 -5.31
N VAL A 522 42.75 -22.70 -5.69
CA VAL A 522 43.15 -22.12 -6.98
C VAL A 522 44.11 -23.08 -7.64
N GLU A 523 43.65 -23.75 -8.69
CA GLU A 523 44.43 -24.75 -9.43
C GLU A 523 45.14 -24.11 -10.62
N LEU A 524 46.46 -24.18 -10.67
CA LEU A 524 47.28 -23.70 -11.78
C LEU A 524 47.61 -24.82 -12.77
N SER A 525 47.70 -26.05 -12.31
CA SER A 525 47.86 -27.28 -13.07
C SER A 525 47.52 -28.48 -12.18
N ASP A 526 47.51 -29.69 -12.73
CA ASP A 526 47.24 -30.94 -12.00
C ASP A 526 48.15 -31.15 -10.76
N THR A 527 49.27 -30.45 -10.68
CA THR A 527 50.26 -30.59 -9.59
C THR A 527 50.57 -29.29 -8.84
N GLU A 528 50.10 -28.15 -9.35
CA GLU A 528 50.32 -26.83 -8.76
C GLU A 528 48.99 -26.18 -8.37
N TYR A 529 48.80 -25.92 -7.09
CA TYR A 529 47.61 -25.23 -6.57
C TYR A 529 47.97 -24.36 -5.35
N ALA A 530 47.04 -23.50 -4.98
CA ALA A 530 47.00 -22.79 -3.69
C ALA A 530 45.70 -23.08 -2.96
N GLU A 531 45.75 -23.19 -1.63
CA GLU A 531 44.59 -23.49 -0.79
C GLU A 531 44.53 -22.58 0.43
N LEU A 532 43.40 -21.93 0.64
CA LEU A 532 43.07 -21.19 1.86
C LEU A 532 41.94 -21.89 2.60
N ALA A 533 42.15 -22.22 3.87
CA ALA A 533 41.08 -22.66 4.77
C ALA A 533 40.44 -21.44 5.47
N TYR A 534 39.19 -21.20 5.19
CA TYR A 534 38.42 -20.04 5.69
C TYR A 534 36.95 -20.38 5.93
N GLY A 535 36.31 -19.75 6.90
CA GLY A 535 34.90 -19.91 7.21
C GLY A 535 34.41 -18.79 8.11
N THR A 536 33.12 -18.85 8.47
CA THR A 536 32.47 -17.86 9.35
C THR A 536 33.22 -17.72 10.68
N ASN A 537 33.61 -18.84 11.28
CA ASN A 537 34.40 -18.84 12.52
C ASN A 537 35.82 -18.25 12.35
N SER A 538 36.40 -18.30 11.15
CA SER A 538 37.69 -17.65 10.89
C SER A 538 37.52 -16.11 10.88
N TYR A 539 36.43 -15.62 10.34
CA TYR A 539 36.08 -14.20 10.44
C TYR A 539 35.83 -13.80 11.90
N ALA A 540 34.98 -14.58 12.62
CA ALA A 540 34.67 -14.33 14.01
C ALA A 540 35.94 -14.32 14.89
N TYR A 541 36.88 -15.25 14.70
CA TYR A 541 38.18 -15.27 15.36
C TYR A 541 38.91 -13.96 15.15
N THR A 542 38.96 -13.46 13.91
CA THR A 542 39.64 -12.20 13.57
C THR A 542 39.00 -11.01 14.26
N VAL A 543 37.68 -10.93 14.24
CA VAL A 543 36.89 -9.83 14.87
C VAL A 543 37.03 -9.84 16.40
N MET A 544 37.11 -11.01 17.02
CA MET A 544 37.27 -11.15 18.48
C MET A 544 38.70 -10.94 18.96
N SER A 545 39.67 -10.99 18.05
CA SER A 545 41.10 -10.72 18.40
C SER A 545 41.34 -9.22 18.55
N SER A 546 42.38 -8.86 19.31
CA SER A 546 42.81 -7.47 19.55
C SER A 546 43.23 -6.71 18.27
N ALA A 547 43.46 -7.41 17.16
CA ALA A 547 43.84 -6.80 15.88
C ALA A 547 42.78 -5.87 15.27
N CYS A 548 41.52 -5.98 15.73
CA CYS A 548 40.38 -5.20 15.22
C CYS A 548 39.92 -4.06 16.15
N ASP A 549 40.63 -3.75 17.24
CA ASP A 549 40.19 -2.77 18.25
C ASP A 549 40.07 -1.33 17.71
N ASN A 550 40.65 -1.02 16.56
CA ASN A 550 40.60 0.31 15.93
C ASN A 550 39.45 0.45 14.89
N ILE A 551 38.57 -0.54 14.76
CA ILE A 551 37.45 -0.50 13.80
C ILE A 551 36.27 0.21 14.46
N ASN A 552 35.68 1.18 13.75
CA ASN A 552 34.44 1.82 14.19
C ASN A 552 33.34 0.76 14.39
N ASN A 553 32.55 0.87 15.48
CA ASN A 553 31.49 -0.06 15.83
C ASN A 553 31.95 -1.50 16.11
N ILE A 554 33.22 -1.72 16.48
CA ILE A 554 33.76 -3.06 16.71
C ILE A 554 32.97 -3.85 17.76
N GLU A 555 32.47 -3.20 18.83
CA GLU A 555 31.69 -3.87 19.87
C GLU A 555 30.38 -4.40 19.31
N SER A 556 29.65 -3.63 18.50
CA SER A 556 28.43 -4.11 17.83
C SER A 556 28.73 -5.25 16.86
N LEU A 557 29.85 -5.21 16.16
CA LEU A 557 30.29 -6.29 15.28
C LEU A 557 30.66 -7.56 16.08
N ARG A 558 31.29 -7.42 17.25
CA ARG A 558 31.56 -8.54 18.18
C ARG A 558 30.27 -9.22 18.63
N GLU A 559 29.23 -8.43 18.94
CA GLU A 559 27.90 -8.98 19.26
C GLU A 559 27.30 -9.75 18.07
N VAL A 560 27.41 -9.23 16.86
CA VAL A 560 26.93 -9.92 15.64
C VAL A 560 27.63 -11.27 15.46
N VAL A 561 28.95 -11.32 15.56
CA VAL A 561 29.68 -12.60 15.34
C VAL A 561 29.44 -13.62 16.46
N LYS A 562 29.25 -13.17 17.72
CA LYS A 562 28.82 -14.03 18.82
C LYS A 562 27.44 -14.64 18.57
N ALA A 563 26.49 -13.79 18.16
CA ALA A 563 25.12 -14.22 17.88
C ALA A 563 25.06 -15.14 16.67
N LEU A 564 25.86 -14.87 15.61
CA LEU A 564 25.98 -15.72 14.43
C LEU A 564 26.56 -17.10 14.78
N TYR A 565 27.61 -17.15 15.62
CA TYR A 565 28.17 -18.41 16.12
C TYR A 565 27.13 -19.22 16.89
N ALA A 566 26.41 -18.60 17.81
CA ALA A 566 25.37 -19.26 18.59
C ALA A 566 24.25 -19.79 17.67
N TYR A 567 23.82 -19.01 16.68
CA TYR A 567 22.82 -19.43 15.69
C TYR A 567 23.30 -20.66 14.90
N GLY A 568 24.53 -20.64 14.40
CA GLY A 568 25.11 -21.79 13.71
C GLY A 568 25.18 -23.05 14.57
N SER A 569 25.53 -22.91 15.85
CA SER A 569 25.58 -24.03 16.79
C SER A 569 24.19 -24.62 17.08
N CYS A 570 23.16 -23.76 17.23
CA CYS A 570 21.77 -24.21 17.37
C CYS A 570 21.27 -24.91 16.11
N ALA A 571 21.67 -24.43 14.93
CA ALA A 571 21.28 -25.05 13.65
C ALA A 571 21.91 -26.45 13.47
N GLN A 572 23.17 -26.63 13.87
CA GLN A 572 23.81 -27.95 13.87
C GLN A 572 23.13 -28.94 14.85
N GLU A 573 22.76 -28.47 16.05
CA GLU A 573 22.03 -29.28 17.02
C GLU A 573 20.64 -29.69 16.48
N TYR A 574 19.92 -28.76 15.85
CA TYR A 574 18.64 -29.04 15.21
C TYR A 574 18.75 -30.10 14.08
N GLU A 575 19.73 -29.96 13.20
CA GLU A 575 19.97 -30.92 12.10
C GLU A 575 20.32 -32.33 12.64
N TYR A 576 21.09 -32.40 13.72
CA TYR A 576 21.40 -33.66 14.38
C TYR A 576 20.13 -34.39 14.81
N TYR A 577 19.24 -33.73 15.58
CA TYR A 577 18.02 -34.37 16.06
C TYR A 577 16.98 -34.61 14.96
N LYS A 578 16.95 -33.77 13.91
CA LYS A 578 16.07 -33.98 12.75
C LYS A 578 16.42 -35.25 11.99
N ASN A 579 17.70 -35.56 11.85
CA ASN A 579 18.18 -36.71 11.12
C ASN A 579 18.16 -38.00 11.95
N ASP A 580 18.44 -37.94 13.25
CA ASP A 580 18.40 -39.08 14.16
C ASP A 580 16.96 -39.60 14.43
N GLY A 581 15.94 -38.73 14.32
CA GLY A 581 14.53 -39.11 14.47
C GLY A 581 13.97 -39.96 13.33
N ASN A 582 14.75 -40.18 12.26
CA ASN A 582 14.39 -41.06 11.12
C ASN A 582 15.07 -42.45 11.16
N ASN A 583 15.80 -42.79 12.24
CA ASN A 583 16.29 -44.12 12.58
C ASN A 583 15.50 -44.67 13.79
#